data_385d0a53e5953695125a1951c83f10a8
#
_entry.id   385d0a53e5953695125a1951c83f10a8
#
_cell.length_a   1.000
_cell.length_b   1.000
_cell.length_c   1.000
_cell.angle_alpha   90.00
_cell.angle_beta   90.00
_cell.angle_gamma   90.00
#
_symmetry.space_group_name_H-M   'P 1'
#
loop_
_entity.id
_entity.type
_entity.pdbx_description
1 polymer ?
#
loop_
_entity_poly.entity_id
_entity_poly.type
_entity_poly.pdbx_seq_one_letter_code
_entity_poly.pdbx_strand_id
1 'polypeptide(L)'
;MDKPHALPKSERLSSLTAVRRLFADGASGFVYPFRYMVLKTESTTPSVEVLFSVPKRNHKRANKRNTLKRRMREAYRLNNDALHAAIKEHGKDVDIAFVYSTKDLLQYKTIEHAIRKILAEVTERM
;
A
#
# COMPACT_ATOMS: atom_id res chain seq x y z
N MET A 1 3.84 4.54 23.47
CA MET A 1 3.84 4.97 22.78
C MET A 1 3.80 4.84 21.64
N ASP A 2 3.42 5.00 21.20
CA ASP A 2 3.30 4.86 20.16
C ASP A 2 3.99 5.31 19.19
N LYS A 3 4.22 5.03 18.51
CA LYS A 3 4.86 5.38 17.62
C LYS A 3 4.49 5.85 16.65
N PRO A 4 4.68 5.98 16.51
CA PRO A 4 4.24 7.08 15.83
C PRO A 4 3.94 6.84 14.42
N HIS A 5 4.41 7.64 13.52
CA HIS A 5 3.82 7.71 12.20
C HIS A 5 4.64 6.96 11.16
N ALA A 6 5.74 6.37 11.57
CA ALA A 6 6.60 5.68 10.63
C ALA A 6 6.13 4.26 10.40
N LEU A 7 6.08 3.86 9.15
CA LEU A 7 5.82 2.49 8.79
C LEU A 7 7.06 1.66 9.15
N PRO A 8 6.91 0.52 9.86
CA PRO A 8 8.06 -0.33 10.18
C PRO A 8 8.80 -0.76 8.92
N LYS A 9 10.12 -0.88 9.03
CA LYS A 9 10.93 -1.32 7.89
C LYS A 9 10.49 -2.67 7.36
N SER A 10 10.04 -3.56 8.24
CA SER A 10 9.59 -4.89 7.85
C SER A 10 8.37 -4.87 6.94
N GLU A 11 7.61 -3.77 6.94
CA GLU A 11 6.45 -3.64 6.06
C GLU A 11 6.72 -2.78 4.84
N ARG A 12 7.97 -2.33 4.63
CA ARG A 12 8.31 -1.54 3.45
C ARG A 12 8.82 -2.44 2.35
N LEU A 13 8.14 -2.43 1.21
CA LEU A 13 8.57 -3.20 0.05
C LEU A 13 9.70 -2.45 -0.64
N SER A 14 10.93 -2.92 -0.43
CA SER A 14 12.12 -2.24 -0.95
C SER A 14 13.01 -3.11 -1.83
N SER A 15 12.81 -4.42 -1.83
CA SER A 15 13.58 -5.33 -2.68
C SER A 15 13.20 -5.11 -4.14
N LEU A 16 14.20 -4.83 -4.98
CA LEU A 16 13.97 -4.62 -6.41
C LEU A 16 13.37 -5.87 -7.05
N THR A 17 13.85 -7.05 -6.66
CA THR A 17 13.34 -8.31 -7.19
C THR A 17 11.86 -8.48 -6.83
N ALA A 18 11.49 -8.18 -5.56
CA ALA A 18 10.11 -8.31 -5.11
C ALA A 18 9.21 -7.29 -5.82
N VAL A 19 9.69 -6.07 -6.02
CA VAL A 19 8.91 -5.05 -6.75
C VAL A 19 8.67 -5.49 -8.19
N ARG A 20 9.70 -6.00 -8.86
CA ARG A 20 9.56 -6.47 -10.23
C ARG A 20 8.57 -7.62 -10.32
N ARG A 21 8.63 -8.57 -9.37
CA ARG A 21 7.71 -9.70 -9.36
C ARG A 21 6.28 -9.22 -9.13
N LEU A 22 6.08 -8.25 -8.24
CA LEU A 22 4.76 -7.70 -7.98
C LEU A 22 4.15 -7.10 -9.25
N PHE A 23 4.92 -6.31 -10.00
CA PHE A 23 4.40 -5.70 -11.22
C PHE A 23 4.26 -6.67 -12.37
N ALA A 24 5.02 -7.78 -12.37
CA ALA A 24 4.92 -8.79 -13.42
C ALA A 24 3.77 -9.76 -13.17
N ASP A 25 3.59 -10.21 -11.93
CA ASP A 25 2.71 -11.32 -11.60
C ASP A 25 1.49 -10.92 -10.76
N GLY A 26 1.49 -9.73 -10.22
CA GLY A 26 0.41 -9.29 -9.33
C GLY A 26 -0.87 -8.97 -10.07
N ALA A 27 -1.98 -9.04 -9.34
CA ALA A 27 -3.27 -8.58 -9.83
C ALA A 27 -3.35 -7.06 -9.68
N SER A 28 -3.92 -6.39 -10.68
CA SER A 28 -4.05 -4.94 -10.64
C SER A 28 -5.50 -4.52 -10.42
N GLY A 29 -5.67 -3.31 -9.89
CA GLY A 29 -6.99 -2.72 -9.72
C GLY A 29 -6.88 -1.22 -9.64
N PHE A 30 -8.02 -0.56 -9.57
CA PHE A 30 -8.06 0.89 -9.48
C PHE A 30 -9.18 1.32 -8.55
N VAL A 31 -8.81 2.12 -7.54
CA VAL A 31 -9.76 2.85 -6.70
C VAL A 31 -9.24 4.27 -6.62
N TYR A 32 -9.93 5.20 -7.27
CA TYR A 32 -9.46 6.58 -7.36
C TYR A 32 -9.03 7.10 -5.99
N PRO A 33 -7.86 7.70 -5.85
CA PRO A 33 -6.89 8.08 -6.88
C PRO A 33 -5.79 7.04 -7.13
N PHE A 34 -5.95 5.81 -6.67
CA PHE A 34 -4.87 4.81 -6.71
C PHE A 34 -5.06 3.74 -7.76
N ARG A 35 -4.00 3.53 -8.55
CA ARG A 35 -3.80 2.26 -9.20
C ARG A 35 -3.04 1.38 -8.21
N TYR A 36 -3.42 0.12 -8.06
CA TYR A 36 -2.74 -0.75 -7.11
C TYR A 36 -2.43 -2.11 -7.72
N MET A 37 -1.40 -2.77 -7.15
CA MET A 37 -1.00 -4.11 -7.52
C MET A 37 -0.92 -4.94 -6.25
N VAL A 38 -1.35 -6.20 -6.30
CA VAL A 38 -1.33 -7.11 -5.16
C VAL A 38 -0.80 -8.45 -5.62
N LEU A 39 0.15 -9.00 -4.86
CA LEU A 39 0.65 -10.35 -5.08
C LEU A 39 0.57 -11.12 -3.77
N LYS A 40 -0.10 -12.27 -3.81
CA LYS A 40 -0.27 -13.14 -2.64
C LYS A 40 0.48 -14.44 -2.89
N THR A 41 1.25 -14.89 -1.88
CA THR A 41 1.97 -16.15 -1.98
C THR A 41 1.79 -16.93 -0.69
N GLU A 42 1.83 -18.26 -0.78
CA GLU A 42 1.74 -19.12 0.40
C GLU A 42 2.94 -18.88 1.32
N SER A 43 2.70 -18.89 2.62
CA SER A 43 3.77 -18.58 3.56
C SER A 43 3.53 -19.25 4.90
N THR A 44 4.61 -19.74 5.51
CA THR A 44 4.59 -20.23 6.89
C THR A 44 4.87 -19.11 7.88
N THR A 45 5.33 -17.96 7.40
CA THR A 45 5.61 -16.78 8.22
C THR A 45 4.91 -15.57 7.60
N PRO A 46 3.57 -15.52 7.68
CA PRO A 46 2.81 -14.49 6.96
C PRO A 46 3.26 -13.07 7.27
N SER A 47 3.43 -12.28 6.22
CA SER A 47 3.81 -10.88 6.35
C SER A 47 3.21 -10.07 5.21
N VAL A 48 3.15 -8.76 5.41
CA VAL A 48 2.71 -7.84 4.37
C VAL A 48 3.77 -6.78 4.17
N GLU A 49 4.05 -6.46 2.89
CA GLU A 49 4.97 -5.38 2.54
C GLU A 49 4.28 -4.46 1.55
N VAL A 50 4.48 -3.17 1.72
CA VAL A 50 3.78 -2.16 0.92
C VAL A 50 4.75 -1.16 0.32
N LEU A 51 4.40 -0.69 -0.87
CA LEU A 51 5.13 0.34 -1.60
C LEU A 51 4.18 1.49 -1.89
N PHE A 52 4.61 2.71 -1.62
CA PHE A 52 3.84 3.91 -1.94
C PHE A 52 4.61 4.71 -2.99
N SER A 53 3.97 4.97 -4.12
CA SER A 53 4.59 5.68 -5.23
C SER A 53 3.76 6.89 -5.62
N VAL A 54 4.42 8.03 -5.78
CA VAL A 54 3.83 9.25 -6.33
C VAL A 54 4.69 9.64 -7.52
N PRO A 55 4.25 9.33 -8.76
CA PRO A 55 5.07 9.56 -9.95
C PRO A 55 5.41 11.04 -10.15
N LYS A 56 6.65 11.31 -10.57
CA LYS A 56 7.12 12.67 -10.84
C LYS A 56 6.31 13.37 -11.91
N ARG A 57 5.81 12.63 -12.89
CA ARG A 57 5.06 13.24 -13.98
C ARG A 57 3.77 13.93 -13.50
N ASN A 58 3.24 13.48 -12.37
CA ASN A 58 2.03 14.07 -11.79
C ASN A 58 2.34 15.13 -10.74
N HIS A 59 3.45 14.98 -10.01
CA HIS A 59 3.84 15.88 -8.93
C HIS A 59 5.33 16.09 -8.98
N LYS A 60 5.76 17.15 -9.66
CA LYS A 60 7.17 17.38 -9.90
C LYS A 60 7.97 17.81 -8.66
N ARG A 61 7.30 18.48 -7.72
CA ARG A 61 7.97 18.97 -6.51
C ARG A 61 8.09 17.86 -5.48
N ALA A 62 9.32 17.65 -4.99
CA ALA A 62 9.60 16.60 -4.02
C ALA A 62 8.80 16.79 -2.72
N ASN A 63 8.63 18.02 -2.26
CA ASN A 63 7.89 18.27 -1.03
C ASN A 63 6.42 17.85 -1.15
N LYS A 64 5.81 18.02 -2.31
CA LYS A 64 4.43 17.58 -2.53
C LYS A 64 4.34 16.06 -2.58
N ARG A 65 5.28 15.41 -3.26
CA ARG A 65 5.33 13.94 -3.27
C ARG A 65 5.49 13.39 -1.86
N ASN A 66 6.36 14.00 -1.06
CA ASN A 66 6.60 13.55 0.31
C ASN A 66 5.35 13.73 1.19
N THR A 67 4.62 14.83 1.00
CA THR A 67 3.37 15.07 1.71
C THR A 67 2.36 13.98 1.39
N LEU A 68 2.20 13.66 0.11
CA LEU A 68 1.26 12.61 -0.32
C LEU A 68 1.67 11.25 0.21
N LYS A 69 2.95 10.91 0.13
CA LYS A 69 3.44 9.64 0.65
C LYS A 69 3.19 9.51 2.16
N ARG A 70 3.37 10.61 2.89
CA ARG A 70 3.11 10.60 4.33
C ARG A 70 1.63 10.35 4.61
N ARG A 71 0.74 10.98 3.85
CA ARG A 71 -0.70 10.75 4.00
C ARG A 71 -1.08 9.30 3.69
N MET A 72 -0.47 8.73 2.65
CA MET A 72 -0.72 7.35 2.26
C MET A 72 -0.24 6.38 3.34
N ARG A 73 0.97 6.58 3.85
CA ARG A 73 1.52 5.71 4.90
C ARG A 73 0.67 5.78 6.17
N GLU A 74 0.23 6.98 6.52
CA GLU A 74 -0.61 7.15 7.71
C GLU A 74 -1.95 6.44 7.55
N ALA A 75 -2.58 6.59 6.38
CA ALA A 75 -3.86 5.94 6.10
C ALA A 75 -3.72 4.42 6.16
N TYR A 76 -2.64 3.88 5.60
CA TYR A 76 -2.37 2.45 5.65
C TYR A 76 -2.14 1.99 7.08
N ARG A 77 -1.29 2.69 7.80
CA ARG A 77 -0.92 2.31 9.16
C ARG A 77 -2.12 2.24 10.10
N LEU A 78 -3.05 3.16 9.93
CA LEU A 78 -4.23 3.24 10.81
C LEU A 78 -5.34 2.27 10.41
N ASN A 79 -5.24 1.60 9.26
CA ASN A 79 -6.34 0.80 8.72
C ASN A 79 -5.93 -0.61 8.29
N ASN A 80 -4.78 -1.12 8.77
CA ASN A 80 -4.25 -2.39 8.27
C ASN A 80 -4.50 -3.59 9.19
N ASP A 81 -5.26 -3.43 10.27
CA ASP A 81 -5.44 -4.51 11.25
C ASP A 81 -6.15 -5.72 10.65
N ALA A 82 -7.22 -5.50 9.88
CA ALA A 82 -7.96 -6.59 9.27
C ALA A 82 -7.09 -7.37 8.27
N LEU A 83 -6.25 -6.65 7.53
CA LEU A 83 -5.33 -7.29 6.60
C LEU A 83 -4.31 -8.16 7.34
N HIS A 84 -3.73 -7.64 8.42
CA HIS A 84 -2.78 -8.42 9.22
C HIS A 84 -3.42 -9.69 9.78
N ALA A 85 -4.66 -9.60 10.26
CA ALA A 85 -5.37 -10.78 10.76
C ALA A 85 -5.63 -11.78 9.64
N ALA A 86 -6.03 -11.30 8.46
CA ALA A 86 -6.37 -12.17 7.34
C ALA A 86 -5.16 -12.93 6.81
N ILE A 87 -3.99 -12.29 6.70
CA ILE A 87 -2.81 -12.98 6.20
C ILE A 87 -2.37 -14.09 7.15
N LYS A 88 -2.51 -13.87 8.46
CA LYS A 88 -2.20 -14.91 9.44
C LYS A 88 -3.17 -16.07 9.35
N GLU A 89 -4.45 -15.77 9.21
CA GLU A 89 -5.47 -16.80 9.10
C GLU A 89 -5.29 -17.67 7.88
N HIS A 90 -4.92 -17.06 6.75
CA HIS A 90 -4.82 -17.76 5.47
C HIS A 90 -3.41 -18.20 5.11
N GLY A 91 -2.42 -17.88 5.92
CA GLY A 91 -1.03 -18.29 5.66
C GLY A 91 -0.46 -17.68 4.40
N LYS A 92 -0.56 -16.35 4.26
CA LYS A 92 -0.12 -15.66 3.04
C LYS A 92 0.87 -14.55 3.33
N ASP A 93 1.85 -14.42 2.43
CA ASP A 93 2.59 -13.17 2.28
C ASP A 93 1.87 -12.32 1.24
N VAL A 94 1.76 -11.03 1.49
CA VAL A 94 1.08 -10.12 0.58
C VAL A 94 1.97 -8.92 0.31
N ASP A 95 2.23 -8.66 -0.98
CA ASP A 95 2.92 -7.45 -1.42
C ASP A 95 1.89 -6.55 -2.09
N ILE A 96 1.87 -5.27 -1.74
CA ILE A 96 0.94 -4.30 -2.30
C ILE A 96 1.69 -3.05 -2.74
N ALA A 97 1.42 -2.56 -3.95
CA ALA A 97 1.89 -1.27 -4.40
C ALA A 97 0.70 -0.34 -4.59
N PHE A 98 0.80 0.87 -4.02
CA PHE A 98 -0.18 1.92 -4.21
C PHE A 98 0.47 3.01 -5.07
N VAL A 99 -0.07 3.26 -6.25
CA VAL A 99 0.46 4.27 -7.18
C VAL A 99 -0.54 5.41 -7.29
N TYR A 100 -0.14 6.58 -6.81
CA TYR A 100 -1.00 7.77 -6.83
C TYR A 100 -1.14 8.28 -8.26
N SER A 101 -2.35 8.29 -8.79
CA SER A 101 -2.57 8.44 -10.23
C SER A 101 -3.41 9.67 -10.58
N THR A 102 -3.24 10.76 -9.85
CA THR A 102 -3.89 12.03 -10.18
C THR A 102 -2.92 13.18 -9.95
N LYS A 103 -3.14 14.28 -10.69
CA LYS A 103 -2.38 15.52 -10.49
C LYS A 103 -2.91 16.34 -9.32
N ASP A 104 -4.08 15.99 -8.80
CA ASP A 104 -4.68 16.72 -7.69
C ASP A 104 -3.96 16.41 -6.38
N LEU A 105 -3.84 17.41 -5.51
CA LEU A 105 -3.29 17.23 -4.18
C LEU A 105 -4.45 16.97 -3.22
N LEU A 106 -4.82 15.71 -3.07
CA LEU A 106 -5.98 15.33 -2.30
C LEU A 106 -5.73 15.39 -0.80
N GLN A 107 -6.79 15.68 -0.06
CA GLN A 107 -6.74 15.73 1.38
C GLN A 107 -6.65 14.32 1.96
N TYR A 108 -6.17 14.25 3.20
CA TYR A 108 -5.98 12.97 3.87
C TYR A 108 -7.24 12.10 3.87
N LYS A 109 -8.41 12.68 4.15
CA LYS A 109 -9.65 11.90 4.23
C LYS A 109 -9.98 11.18 2.94
N THR A 110 -9.74 11.84 1.80
CA THR A 110 -9.99 11.23 0.49
C THR A 110 -9.03 10.07 0.26
N ILE A 111 -7.75 10.29 0.61
CA ILE A 111 -6.73 9.25 0.48
C ILE A 111 -7.05 8.09 1.40
N GLU A 112 -7.42 8.36 2.65
CA GLU A 112 -7.74 7.31 3.60
C GLU A 112 -8.94 6.47 3.13
N HIS A 113 -9.97 7.12 2.62
CA HIS A 113 -11.15 6.40 2.12
C HIS A 113 -10.77 5.40 1.04
N ALA A 114 -9.94 5.84 0.08
CA ALA A 114 -9.51 4.97 -1.01
C ALA A 114 -8.66 3.81 -0.51
N ILE A 115 -7.71 4.07 0.39
CA ILE A 115 -6.83 3.03 0.92
C ILE A 115 -7.65 2.02 1.72
N ARG A 116 -8.60 2.47 2.53
CA ARG A 116 -9.47 1.55 3.28
C ARG A 116 -10.24 0.64 2.34
N LYS A 117 -10.75 1.18 1.24
CA LYS A 117 -11.50 0.39 0.27
C LYS A 117 -10.60 -0.65 -0.39
N ILE A 118 -9.38 -0.28 -0.76
CA ILE A 118 -8.43 -1.22 -1.35
C ILE A 118 -8.09 -2.33 -0.37
N LEU A 119 -7.80 -1.97 0.89
CA LEU A 119 -7.45 -2.96 1.90
C LEU A 119 -8.61 -3.92 2.16
N ALA A 120 -9.85 -3.43 2.14
CA ALA A 120 -11.01 -4.28 2.30
C ALA A 120 -11.12 -5.28 1.14
N GLU A 121 -10.90 -4.83 -0.09
CA GLU A 121 -10.93 -5.72 -1.26
C GLU A 121 -9.86 -6.79 -1.18
N VAL A 122 -8.64 -6.41 -0.79
CA VAL A 122 -7.54 -7.36 -0.66
C VAL A 122 -7.87 -8.40 0.42
N THR A 123 -8.39 -7.94 1.55
CA THR A 123 -8.73 -8.82 2.67
C THR A 123 -9.84 -9.82 2.29
N GLU A 124 -10.87 -9.35 1.58
CA GLU A 124 -11.99 -10.20 1.18
C GLU A 124 -11.60 -11.27 0.18
N ARG A 125 -10.59 -11.01 -0.64
CA ARG A 125 -10.16 -11.93 -1.69
C ARG A 125 -9.02 -12.83 -1.24
N MET A 126 -8.74 -12.87 0.04
CA MET A 126 -7.67 -13.69 0.59
C MET A 126 -7.98 -15.18 0.43
#